data_0dbc58419ae54b9a1bd15825c2c83920
#
_entry.id   0dbc58419ae54b9a1bd15825c2c83920
#
_cell.length_a   1.000
_cell.length_b   1.000
_cell.length_c   1.000
_cell.angle_alpha   90.00
_cell.angle_beta   90.00
_cell.angle_gamma   90.00
#
_symmetry.space_group_name_H-M   'P 1'
#
loop_
_entity.id
_entity.type
_entity.pdbx_description
1 polymer ?
#
loop_
_entity_poly.entity_id
_entity_poly.type
_entity_poly.pdbx_seq_one_letter_code
_entity_poly.pdbx_strand_id
1 'polypeptide(L)'
;KIEATVKAELIKYTNPEGVAMGINPFDFGSKKYTDVMKTEALKQALSKYEFDCAFGGARRDEEKSRAKERIFSFRDSHHQWDPKNQRPELWNIFNAKIKKGENVRVFPLSNWTELDVWLYVWLEGIPVVPLYFAKERPVVERSGTWILVDDDRMRLEPGEEPQMKKVRFRTLGCYPLSGAVESESDTVPKVIQEMLLNRFSERQGRLIDFDEEGSMEVKKREGYF
;
A
#
# COMPACT_ATOMS: atom_id res chain seq x y z
N LYS A 1 -20.06 -2.57 3.45
CA LYS A 1 -20.12 -1.11 3.67
C LYS A 1 -19.65 -0.35 2.43
N ILE A 2 -18.50 -0.68 1.84
CA ILE A 2 -17.97 -0.01 0.63
C ILE A 2 -18.96 -0.12 -0.54
N GLU A 3 -19.45 -1.32 -0.88
CA GLU A 3 -20.42 -1.55 -1.96
C GLU A 3 -21.67 -0.67 -1.83
N ALA A 4 -22.20 -0.57 -0.61
CA ALA A 4 -23.38 0.26 -0.34
C ALA A 4 -23.10 1.77 -0.45
N THR A 5 -21.87 2.20 -0.16
CA THR A 5 -21.49 3.63 -0.16
C THR A 5 -21.16 4.13 -1.56
N VAL A 6 -20.40 3.35 -2.34
CA VAL A 6 -19.91 3.78 -3.65
C VAL A 6 -20.62 3.13 -4.83
N LYS A 7 -21.60 2.25 -4.57
CA LYS A 7 -22.37 1.49 -5.60
C LYS A 7 -21.46 0.74 -6.58
N ALA A 8 -20.38 0.16 -6.07
CA ALA A 8 -19.40 -0.58 -6.84
C ALA A 8 -19.48 -2.08 -6.51
N GLU A 9 -19.20 -2.93 -7.48
CA GLU A 9 -19.04 -4.37 -7.27
C GLU A 9 -17.73 -4.66 -6.53
N LEU A 10 -17.78 -5.49 -5.48
CA LEU A 10 -16.59 -5.92 -4.73
C LEU A 10 -16.11 -7.27 -5.23
N ILE A 11 -15.07 -7.27 -6.03
CA ILE A 11 -14.39 -8.49 -6.47
C ILE A 11 -13.30 -8.85 -5.46
N LYS A 12 -13.42 -10.05 -4.86
CA LYS A 12 -12.37 -10.64 -4.02
C LYS A 12 -11.61 -11.66 -4.85
N TYR A 13 -10.34 -11.41 -5.08
CA TYR A 13 -9.48 -12.31 -5.84
C TYR A 13 -8.30 -12.77 -4.99
N THR A 14 -8.00 -14.06 -5.04
CA THR A 14 -6.85 -14.67 -4.36
C THR A 14 -6.17 -15.59 -5.36
N ASN A 15 -4.84 -15.60 -5.40
CA ASN A 15 -4.10 -16.52 -6.27
C ASN A 15 -4.35 -17.97 -5.86
N PRO A 16 -4.98 -18.80 -6.72
CA PRO A 16 -5.32 -20.18 -6.38
C PRO A 16 -4.09 -21.05 -6.08
N GLU A 17 -3.00 -20.84 -6.83
CA GLU A 17 -1.75 -21.58 -6.63
C GLU A 17 -1.13 -21.23 -5.28
N GLY A 18 -1.10 -19.95 -4.94
CA GLY A 18 -0.61 -19.49 -3.63
C GLY A 18 -1.41 -20.05 -2.46
N VAL A 19 -2.73 -20.17 -2.62
CA VAL A 19 -3.59 -20.84 -1.63
C VAL A 19 -3.27 -22.34 -1.51
N ALA A 20 -3.14 -23.05 -2.64
CA ALA A 20 -2.80 -24.47 -2.66
C ALA A 20 -1.42 -24.75 -2.02
N MET A 21 -0.48 -23.82 -2.16
CA MET A 21 0.86 -23.89 -1.54
C MET A 21 0.87 -23.42 -0.07
N GLY A 22 -0.24 -22.95 0.48
CA GLY A 22 -0.33 -22.44 1.85
C GLY A 22 0.48 -21.16 2.08
N ILE A 23 0.74 -20.35 1.03
CA ILE A 23 1.60 -19.16 1.12
C ILE A 23 0.98 -18.15 2.09
N ASN A 24 1.72 -17.84 3.16
CA ASN A 24 1.37 -16.84 4.16
C ASN A 24 2.61 -16.03 4.58
N PRO A 25 2.45 -14.84 5.16
CA PRO A 25 3.58 -13.97 5.49
C PRO A 25 4.42 -14.44 6.67
N PHE A 26 3.87 -15.31 7.52
CA PHE A 26 4.54 -15.79 8.75
C PHE A 26 5.58 -16.86 8.45
N ASP A 27 5.25 -17.79 7.53
CA ASP A 27 6.12 -18.92 7.19
C ASP A 27 7.02 -18.65 5.99
N PHE A 28 6.61 -17.79 5.06
CA PHE A 28 7.31 -17.57 3.79
C PHE A 28 7.96 -16.18 3.68
N GLY A 29 7.77 -15.32 4.67
CA GLY A 29 8.31 -13.96 4.69
C GLY A 29 7.58 -12.98 3.77
N SER A 30 7.97 -11.70 3.87
CA SER A 30 7.30 -10.58 3.20
C SER A 30 7.42 -10.65 1.68
N LYS A 31 8.62 -10.96 1.17
CA LYS A 31 8.92 -10.96 -0.26
C LYS A 31 8.07 -12.00 -0.99
N LYS A 32 8.20 -13.29 -0.64
CA LYS A 32 7.48 -14.38 -1.31
C LYS A 32 5.96 -14.22 -1.20
N TYR A 33 5.48 -13.82 -0.02
CA TYR A 33 4.05 -13.54 0.16
C TYR A 33 3.57 -12.42 -0.78
N THR A 34 4.31 -11.32 -0.87
CA THR A 34 3.95 -10.20 -1.73
C THR A 34 3.96 -10.60 -3.21
N ASP A 35 4.98 -11.31 -3.64
CA ASP A 35 5.11 -11.70 -5.05
C ASP A 35 3.96 -12.64 -5.47
N VAL A 36 3.67 -13.68 -4.69
CA VAL A 36 2.66 -14.69 -5.05
C VAL A 36 1.24 -14.22 -4.75
N MET A 37 1.00 -13.70 -3.54
CA MET A 37 -0.37 -13.43 -3.06
C MET A 37 -0.88 -12.04 -3.40
N LYS A 38 0.00 -11.12 -3.83
CA LYS A 38 -0.39 -9.77 -4.24
C LYS A 38 -0.08 -9.49 -5.70
N THR A 39 1.21 -9.59 -6.10
CA THR A 39 1.62 -9.22 -7.47
C THR A 39 1.00 -10.15 -8.50
N GLU A 40 1.19 -11.46 -8.35
CA GLU A 40 0.61 -12.43 -9.30
C GLU A 40 -0.92 -12.47 -9.20
N ALA A 41 -1.50 -12.37 -8.00
CA ALA A 41 -2.95 -12.29 -7.84
C ALA A 41 -3.56 -11.08 -8.55
N LEU A 42 -2.90 -9.92 -8.49
CA LEU A 42 -3.34 -8.71 -9.20
C LEU A 42 -3.29 -8.89 -10.72
N LYS A 43 -2.19 -9.44 -11.26
CA LYS A 43 -2.05 -9.73 -12.70
C LYS A 43 -3.14 -10.69 -13.18
N GLN A 44 -3.35 -11.78 -12.43
CA GLN A 44 -4.39 -12.77 -12.72
C GLN A 44 -5.79 -12.13 -12.71
N ALA A 45 -6.09 -11.30 -11.72
CA ALA A 45 -7.38 -10.60 -11.65
C ALA A 45 -7.58 -9.65 -12.83
N LEU A 46 -6.57 -8.83 -13.16
CA LEU A 46 -6.65 -7.89 -14.28
C LEU A 46 -6.87 -8.60 -15.61
N SER A 47 -6.16 -9.71 -15.85
CA SER A 47 -6.30 -10.52 -17.06
C SER A 47 -7.64 -11.26 -17.10
N LYS A 48 -8.07 -11.82 -15.95
CA LYS A 48 -9.33 -12.59 -15.86
C LYS A 48 -10.56 -11.73 -16.12
N TYR A 49 -10.55 -10.50 -15.61
CA TYR A 49 -11.69 -9.58 -15.74
C TYR A 49 -11.51 -8.59 -16.89
N GLU A 50 -10.42 -8.70 -17.64
CA GLU A 50 -10.11 -7.87 -18.82
C GLU A 50 -10.19 -6.35 -18.53
N PHE A 51 -9.65 -5.93 -17.35
CA PHE A 51 -9.63 -4.52 -16.99
C PHE A 51 -8.61 -3.74 -17.82
N ASP A 52 -9.06 -2.72 -18.51
CA ASP A 52 -8.21 -1.77 -19.24
C ASP A 52 -7.49 -0.80 -18.31
N CYS A 53 -8.10 -0.51 -17.14
CA CYS A 53 -7.63 0.49 -16.20
C CYS A 53 -7.79 0.01 -14.76
N ALA A 54 -6.78 0.33 -13.94
CA ALA A 54 -6.86 0.15 -12.48
C ALA A 54 -6.47 1.44 -11.76
N PHE A 55 -7.36 1.94 -10.90
CA PHE A 55 -7.10 3.12 -10.08
C PHE A 55 -6.38 2.74 -8.80
N GLY A 56 -5.36 3.51 -8.43
CA GLY A 56 -4.60 3.33 -7.20
C GLY A 56 -4.38 4.64 -6.45
N GLY A 57 -4.20 4.54 -5.13
CA GLY A 57 -3.97 5.68 -4.26
C GLY A 57 -2.49 6.09 -4.13
N ALA A 58 -1.60 5.57 -4.98
CA ALA A 58 -0.18 5.87 -4.90
C ALA A 58 0.12 7.36 -5.13
N ARG A 59 1.04 7.91 -4.35
CA ARG A 59 1.48 9.30 -4.42
C ARG A 59 2.99 9.38 -4.61
N ARG A 60 3.45 10.42 -5.30
CA ARG A 60 4.90 10.68 -5.51
C ARG A 60 5.64 10.99 -4.21
N ASP A 61 4.92 11.52 -3.23
CA ASP A 61 5.43 11.88 -1.91
C ASP A 61 5.81 10.66 -1.04
N GLU A 62 5.23 9.50 -1.33
CA GLU A 62 5.43 8.30 -0.50
C GLU A 62 6.85 7.77 -0.55
N GLU A 63 7.47 7.76 -1.74
CA GLU A 63 8.76 7.12 -1.96
C GLU A 63 9.46 7.63 -3.23
N LYS A 64 10.81 7.65 -3.22
CA LYS A 64 11.63 8.10 -4.35
C LYS A 64 11.34 7.40 -5.67
N SER A 65 11.08 6.09 -5.66
CA SER A 65 10.77 5.34 -6.87
C SER A 65 9.44 5.75 -7.51
N ARG A 66 8.50 6.26 -6.71
CA ARG A 66 7.21 6.78 -7.18
C ARG A 66 7.30 8.18 -7.81
N ALA A 67 8.35 8.93 -7.53
CA ALA A 67 8.57 10.25 -8.13
C ALA A 67 8.67 10.20 -9.66
N LYS A 68 9.09 9.07 -10.23
CA LYS A 68 9.17 8.85 -11.68
C LYS A 68 7.86 8.43 -12.32
N GLU A 69 6.86 8.04 -11.52
CA GLU A 69 5.58 7.55 -12.01
C GLU A 69 4.70 8.70 -12.48
N ARG A 70 3.90 8.44 -13.50
CA ARG A 70 2.92 9.38 -14.03
C ARG A 70 1.55 9.15 -13.41
N ILE A 71 0.63 10.12 -13.54
CA ILE A 71 -0.77 9.93 -13.16
C ILE A 71 -1.35 8.76 -13.98
N PHE A 72 -1.10 8.73 -15.30
CA PHE A 72 -1.41 7.61 -16.17
C PHE A 72 -0.15 6.79 -16.41
N SER A 73 -0.02 5.68 -15.72
CA SER A 73 1.15 4.81 -15.76
C SER A 73 0.85 3.57 -16.59
N PHE A 74 1.43 3.52 -17.79
CA PHE A 74 1.16 2.48 -18.79
C PHE A 74 1.92 1.19 -18.45
N ARG A 75 1.23 0.08 -18.69
CA ARG A 75 1.77 -1.28 -18.57
C ARG A 75 1.63 -1.99 -19.92
N ASP A 76 2.65 -2.73 -20.29
CA ASP A 76 2.62 -3.58 -21.47
C ASP A 76 1.72 -4.81 -21.29
N SER A 77 1.67 -5.69 -22.28
CA SER A 77 0.89 -6.93 -22.26
C SER A 77 1.35 -7.94 -21.20
N HIS A 78 2.51 -7.73 -20.56
CA HIS A 78 3.04 -8.52 -19.44
C HIS A 78 2.83 -7.81 -18.09
N HIS A 79 2.05 -6.72 -18.07
CA HIS A 79 1.83 -5.84 -16.92
C HIS A 79 3.09 -5.10 -16.44
N GLN A 80 4.14 -5.05 -17.25
CA GLN A 80 5.41 -4.42 -16.89
C GLN A 80 5.39 -2.91 -17.13
N TRP A 81 6.04 -2.18 -16.25
CA TRP A 81 6.23 -0.75 -16.35
C TRP A 81 7.59 -0.42 -16.95
N ASP A 82 7.59 0.34 -18.05
CA ASP A 82 8.80 0.90 -18.64
C ASP A 82 8.84 2.42 -18.43
N PRO A 83 9.72 2.93 -17.56
CA PRO A 83 9.80 4.36 -17.29
C PRO A 83 10.20 5.21 -18.51
N LYS A 84 10.86 4.61 -19.51
CA LYS A 84 11.32 5.32 -20.70
C LYS A 84 10.20 5.54 -21.73
N ASN A 85 9.20 4.69 -21.72
CA ASN A 85 8.07 4.70 -22.66
C ASN A 85 6.77 5.27 -22.07
N GLN A 86 6.86 5.98 -20.95
CA GLN A 86 5.70 6.67 -20.38
C GLN A 86 5.40 7.96 -21.15
N ARG A 87 4.11 8.27 -21.28
CA ARG A 87 3.67 9.47 -21.99
C ARG A 87 3.87 10.73 -21.15
N PRO A 88 4.29 11.84 -21.74
CA PRO A 88 4.35 13.13 -21.06
C PRO A 88 2.95 13.59 -20.60
N GLU A 89 2.90 14.26 -19.45
CA GLU A 89 1.68 14.84 -18.86
C GLU A 89 1.84 16.36 -18.70
N LEU A 90 2.26 17.01 -19.80
CA LEU A 90 2.46 18.46 -19.82
C LEU A 90 1.11 19.19 -19.79
N TRP A 91 1.04 20.28 -19.02
CA TRP A 91 -0.14 21.14 -18.90
C TRP A 91 -1.45 20.39 -18.54
N ASN A 92 -1.33 19.30 -17.74
CA ASN A 92 -2.47 18.44 -17.38
C ASN A 92 -3.23 17.85 -18.59
N ILE A 93 -2.55 17.66 -19.70
CA ILE A 93 -3.10 16.95 -20.84
C ILE A 93 -2.78 15.47 -20.71
N PHE A 94 -3.81 14.65 -20.61
CA PHE A 94 -3.69 13.22 -20.43
C PHE A 94 -4.13 12.45 -21.68
N ASN A 95 -3.40 11.39 -22.00
CA ASN A 95 -3.78 10.48 -23.08
C ASN A 95 -3.81 9.06 -22.52
N ALA A 96 -5.01 8.54 -22.32
CA ALA A 96 -5.25 7.21 -21.76
C ALA A 96 -5.41 6.11 -22.85
N LYS A 97 -5.15 6.41 -24.12
CA LYS A 97 -5.29 5.42 -25.20
C LYS A 97 -4.31 4.27 -25.01
N ILE A 98 -4.83 3.05 -24.90
CA ILE A 98 -4.07 1.80 -24.79
C ILE A 98 -4.20 0.97 -26.07
N LYS A 99 -3.26 0.07 -26.32
CA LYS A 99 -3.32 -0.95 -27.36
C LYS A 99 -3.90 -2.24 -26.77
N LYS A 100 -4.31 -3.14 -27.65
CA LYS A 100 -4.79 -4.46 -27.22
C LYS A 100 -3.72 -5.19 -26.39
N GLY A 101 -4.11 -5.64 -25.19
CA GLY A 101 -3.25 -6.31 -24.23
C GLY A 101 -2.47 -5.37 -23.29
N GLU A 102 -2.42 -4.06 -23.57
CA GLU A 102 -1.89 -3.08 -22.61
C GLU A 102 -2.97 -2.71 -21.58
N ASN A 103 -2.53 -2.20 -20.43
CA ASN A 103 -3.42 -1.61 -19.43
C ASN A 103 -2.78 -0.37 -18.81
N VAL A 104 -3.58 0.41 -18.12
CA VAL A 104 -3.10 1.63 -17.46
C VAL A 104 -3.41 1.62 -15.97
N ARG A 105 -2.42 2.01 -15.16
CA ARG A 105 -2.65 2.37 -13.74
C ARG A 105 -2.88 3.85 -13.67
N VAL A 106 -3.93 4.26 -13.01
CA VAL A 106 -4.24 5.68 -12.83
C VAL A 106 -4.13 6.04 -11.35
N PHE A 107 -3.34 7.06 -11.07
CA PHE A 107 -3.05 7.55 -9.72
C PHE A 107 -3.58 8.97 -9.53
N PRO A 108 -4.87 9.16 -9.26
CA PRO A 108 -5.48 10.48 -9.16
C PRO A 108 -4.85 11.36 -8.06
N LEU A 109 -4.34 10.72 -7.00
CA LEU A 109 -3.69 11.40 -5.89
C LEU A 109 -2.17 11.57 -6.05
N SER A 110 -1.62 11.32 -7.25
CA SER A 110 -0.18 11.28 -7.50
C SER A 110 0.58 12.51 -7.00
N ASN A 111 -0.02 13.69 -7.10
CA ASN A 111 0.58 14.97 -6.73
C ASN A 111 0.22 15.42 -5.30
N TRP A 112 -0.54 14.64 -4.56
CA TRP A 112 -0.96 14.95 -3.19
C TRP A 112 0.12 14.50 -2.19
N THR A 113 0.29 15.29 -1.13
CA THR A 113 1.06 14.88 0.05
C THR A 113 0.19 14.06 1.01
N GLU A 114 0.81 13.41 2.00
CA GLU A 114 0.07 12.75 3.08
C GLU A 114 -0.83 13.75 3.81
N LEU A 115 -0.31 14.97 4.04
CA LEU A 115 -1.06 16.04 4.68
C LEU A 115 -2.30 16.45 3.87
N ASP A 116 -2.20 16.56 2.55
CA ASP A 116 -3.34 16.89 1.69
C ASP A 116 -4.45 15.85 1.81
N VAL A 117 -4.09 14.56 1.87
CA VAL A 117 -5.06 13.47 2.06
C VAL A 117 -5.77 13.61 3.40
N TRP A 118 -5.04 13.86 4.50
CA TRP A 118 -5.65 14.00 5.82
C TRP A 118 -6.49 15.27 5.97
N LEU A 119 -6.08 16.38 5.35
CA LEU A 119 -6.90 17.60 5.28
C LEU A 119 -8.20 17.35 4.52
N TYR A 120 -8.12 16.62 3.40
CA TYR A 120 -9.31 16.26 2.63
C TYR A 120 -10.25 15.33 3.41
N VAL A 121 -9.70 14.31 4.09
CA VAL A 121 -10.45 13.43 4.99
C VAL A 121 -11.19 14.24 6.07
N TRP A 122 -10.52 15.24 6.63
CA TRP A 122 -11.13 16.09 7.66
C TRP A 122 -12.23 17.01 7.10
N LEU A 123 -11.95 17.68 5.98
CA LEU A 123 -12.89 18.61 5.35
C LEU A 123 -14.17 17.92 4.87
N GLU A 124 -14.03 16.74 4.28
CA GLU A 124 -15.15 15.96 3.74
C GLU A 124 -15.80 15.01 4.78
N GLY A 125 -15.29 14.96 6.00
CA GLY A 125 -15.78 14.06 7.04
C GLY A 125 -15.70 12.58 6.67
N ILE A 126 -14.67 12.18 5.92
CA ILE A 126 -14.53 10.80 5.41
C ILE A 126 -14.22 9.84 6.57
N PRO A 127 -15.04 8.79 6.78
CA PRO A 127 -14.76 7.80 7.81
C PRO A 127 -13.53 6.95 7.44
N VAL A 128 -12.56 6.90 8.33
CA VAL A 128 -11.35 6.09 8.21
C VAL A 128 -11.35 4.93 9.20
N VAL A 129 -10.52 3.91 8.94
CA VAL A 129 -10.43 2.76 9.85
C VAL A 129 -9.74 3.13 11.16
N PRO A 130 -10.18 2.54 12.31
CA PRO A 130 -9.65 2.87 13.63
C PRO A 130 -8.15 2.62 13.82
N LEU A 131 -7.51 1.82 12.96
CA LEU A 131 -6.07 1.56 13.01
C LEU A 131 -5.21 2.80 12.74
N TYR A 132 -5.76 3.80 12.05
CA TYR A 132 -5.08 5.08 11.84
C TYR A 132 -4.99 5.94 13.10
N PHE A 133 -5.74 5.62 14.16
CA PHE A 133 -5.77 6.36 15.41
C PHE A 133 -5.00 5.65 16.51
N ALA A 134 -4.34 6.44 17.34
CA ALA A 134 -3.57 5.95 18.50
C ALA A 134 -4.50 5.24 19.49
N LYS A 135 -4.10 4.03 19.87
CA LYS A 135 -4.77 3.19 20.86
C LYS A 135 -3.74 2.26 21.51
N GLU A 136 -3.97 1.90 22.76
CA GLU A 136 -3.22 0.83 23.44
C GLU A 136 -3.41 -0.48 22.68
N ARG A 137 -2.29 -1.07 22.24
CA ARG A 137 -2.26 -2.35 21.51
C ARG A 137 -1.08 -3.19 21.94
N PRO A 138 -1.22 -4.53 21.96
CA PRO A 138 -0.09 -5.43 22.15
C PRO A 138 0.81 -5.40 20.91
N VAL A 139 2.07 -5.09 21.10
CA VAL A 139 3.08 -5.01 20.03
C VAL A 139 4.38 -5.65 20.44
N VAL A 140 5.15 -6.13 19.48
CA VAL A 140 6.55 -6.54 19.63
C VAL A 140 7.43 -5.68 18.73
N GLU A 141 8.68 -5.48 19.12
CA GLU A 141 9.63 -4.74 18.31
C GLU A 141 10.41 -5.70 17.40
N ARG A 142 10.36 -5.45 16.09
CA ARG A 142 11.18 -6.18 15.09
C ARG A 142 11.84 -5.18 14.17
N SER A 143 13.17 -5.24 14.08
CA SER A 143 13.97 -4.35 13.23
C SER A 143 13.65 -2.85 13.44
N GLY A 144 13.46 -2.43 14.70
CA GLY A 144 13.12 -1.04 15.04
C GLY A 144 11.70 -0.62 14.69
N THR A 145 10.80 -1.57 14.47
CA THR A 145 9.41 -1.33 14.07
C THR A 145 8.46 -2.09 14.99
N TRP A 146 7.39 -1.42 15.42
CA TRP A 146 6.34 -2.05 16.24
C TRP A 146 5.40 -2.88 15.36
N ILE A 147 5.37 -4.18 15.60
CA ILE A 147 4.46 -5.12 14.93
C ILE A 147 3.33 -5.49 15.88
N LEU A 148 2.11 -5.33 15.43
CA LEU A 148 0.91 -5.66 16.20
C LEU A 148 0.80 -7.17 16.42
N VAL A 149 0.44 -7.56 17.64
CA VAL A 149 0.24 -8.97 18.02
C VAL A 149 -1.25 -9.18 18.34
N ASP A 150 -2.04 -9.43 17.29
CA ASP A 150 -3.48 -9.63 17.39
C ASP A 150 -4.00 -10.77 16.50
N ASP A 151 -3.10 -11.62 15.98
CA ASP A 151 -3.43 -12.74 15.10
C ASP A 151 -2.77 -14.02 15.63
N ASP A 152 -3.55 -15.07 15.86
CA ASP A 152 -3.11 -16.36 16.41
C ASP A 152 -2.09 -17.09 15.52
N ARG A 153 -1.99 -16.70 14.25
CA ARG A 153 -0.99 -17.24 13.31
C ARG A 153 0.39 -16.65 13.53
N MET A 154 0.50 -15.52 14.25
CA MET A 154 1.77 -14.88 14.50
C MET A 154 2.58 -15.70 15.49
N ARG A 155 3.81 -16.05 15.12
CA ARG A 155 4.77 -16.73 15.99
C ARG A 155 5.69 -15.68 16.60
N LEU A 156 5.75 -15.69 17.91
CA LEU A 156 6.73 -14.89 18.64
C LEU A 156 8.10 -15.57 18.55
N GLU A 157 9.16 -14.78 18.44
CA GLU A 157 10.52 -15.28 18.49
C GLU A 157 10.93 -15.59 19.95
N PRO A 158 11.91 -16.46 20.18
CA PRO A 158 12.38 -16.75 21.53
C PRO A 158 12.81 -15.47 22.26
N GLY A 159 12.15 -15.18 23.40
CA GLY A 159 12.41 -13.98 24.20
C GLY A 159 11.59 -12.74 23.80
N GLU A 160 10.76 -12.82 22.77
CA GLU A 160 9.80 -11.75 22.48
C GLU A 160 8.62 -11.80 23.47
N GLU A 161 8.37 -10.67 24.13
CA GLU A 161 7.19 -10.49 24.98
C GLU A 161 6.36 -9.31 24.44
N PRO A 162 5.06 -9.52 24.18
CA PRO A 162 4.19 -8.43 23.75
C PRO A 162 4.10 -7.33 24.81
N GLN A 163 4.32 -6.10 24.40
CA GLN A 163 4.21 -4.91 25.23
C GLN A 163 2.96 -4.12 24.85
N MET A 164 2.22 -3.63 25.85
CA MET A 164 1.11 -2.71 25.59
C MET A 164 1.69 -1.32 25.32
N LYS A 165 1.46 -0.82 24.11
CA LYS A 165 1.92 0.50 23.67
C LYS A 165 0.82 1.27 22.98
N LYS A 166 0.81 2.59 23.17
CA LYS A 166 -0.10 3.48 22.46
C LYS A 166 0.45 3.77 21.09
N VAL A 167 -0.11 3.06 20.09
CA VAL A 167 0.39 3.08 18.71
C VAL A 167 -0.73 3.32 17.71
N ARG A 168 -0.37 3.89 16.56
CA ARG A 168 -1.20 3.99 15.36
C ARG A 168 -0.45 3.52 14.12
N PHE A 169 -1.19 3.27 13.05
CA PHE A 169 -0.61 2.99 11.75
C PHE A 169 -0.67 4.26 10.88
N ARG A 170 0.44 4.63 10.25
CA ARG A 170 0.45 5.71 9.25
C ARG A 170 0.01 5.19 7.87
N THR A 171 0.30 3.94 7.58
CA THR A 171 -0.11 3.26 6.36
C THR A 171 -0.61 1.86 6.69
N LEU A 172 -1.69 1.45 6.05
CA LEU A 172 -2.22 0.10 6.18
C LEU A 172 -1.74 -0.72 4.99
N GLY A 173 -0.84 -1.64 5.26
CA GLY A 173 -0.39 -2.63 4.30
C GLY A 173 -0.99 -4.00 4.59
N CYS A 174 -0.16 -5.03 4.58
CA CYS A 174 -0.52 -6.38 5.01
C CYS A 174 -0.01 -6.66 6.40
N TYR A 175 -0.89 -7.13 7.25
CA TYR A 175 -0.50 -7.74 8.51
C TYR A 175 0.28 -9.06 8.24
N PRO A 176 1.40 -9.35 8.90
CA PRO A 176 2.08 -8.51 9.91
C PRO A 176 3.16 -7.57 9.35
N LEU A 177 3.12 -7.25 8.06
CA LEU A 177 4.20 -6.55 7.35
C LEU A 177 4.11 -5.02 7.46
N SER A 178 3.10 -4.50 8.14
CA SER A 178 2.94 -3.08 8.39
C SER A 178 3.30 -2.75 9.82
N GLY A 179 4.29 -1.87 9.97
CA GLY A 179 4.69 -1.37 11.28
C GLY A 179 3.79 -0.25 11.79
N ALA A 180 3.62 -0.23 13.11
CA ALA A 180 2.97 0.86 13.82
C ALA A 180 4.02 1.86 14.33
N VAL A 181 3.57 3.07 14.67
CA VAL A 181 4.37 4.12 15.32
C VAL A 181 3.73 4.50 16.65
N GLU A 182 4.56 4.79 17.64
CA GLU A 182 4.07 5.36 18.92
C GLU A 182 3.47 6.74 18.64
N SER A 183 2.29 7.00 19.18
CA SER A 183 1.56 8.23 18.92
C SER A 183 0.46 8.46 19.96
N GLU A 184 0.17 9.75 20.19
CA GLU A 184 -0.97 10.21 21.00
C GLU A 184 -2.17 10.63 20.14
N SER A 185 -2.06 10.53 18.80
CA SER A 185 -3.03 11.06 17.86
C SER A 185 -4.22 10.11 17.68
N ASP A 186 -5.26 10.32 18.46
CA ASP A 186 -6.50 9.51 18.50
C ASP A 186 -7.67 10.12 17.71
N THR A 187 -7.47 11.28 17.06
CA THR A 187 -8.44 11.97 16.21
C THR A 187 -7.81 12.54 14.96
N VAL A 188 -8.61 12.79 13.92
CA VAL A 188 -8.13 13.37 12.66
C VAL A 188 -7.37 14.69 12.87
N PRO A 189 -7.86 15.69 13.65
CA PRO A 189 -7.10 16.91 13.90
C PRO A 189 -5.73 16.66 14.55
N LYS A 190 -5.64 15.72 15.52
CA LYS A 190 -4.36 15.38 16.15
C LYS A 190 -3.40 14.71 15.17
N VAL A 191 -3.91 13.83 14.29
CA VAL A 191 -3.09 13.23 13.21
C VAL A 191 -2.53 14.31 12.31
N ILE A 192 -3.34 15.28 11.87
CA ILE A 192 -2.89 16.42 11.07
C ILE A 192 -1.81 17.23 11.81
N GLN A 193 -2.03 17.53 13.09
CA GLN A 193 -1.07 18.25 13.91
C GLN A 193 0.27 17.49 14.04
N GLU A 194 0.22 16.20 14.29
CA GLU A 194 1.41 15.33 14.34
C GLU A 194 2.18 15.37 13.02
N MET A 195 1.48 15.32 11.88
CA MET A 195 2.11 15.35 10.56
C MET A 195 2.79 16.67 10.23
N LEU A 196 2.25 17.80 10.69
CA LEU A 196 2.90 19.10 10.55
C LEU A 196 4.25 19.18 11.29
N LEU A 197 4.41 18.37 12.34
CA LEU A 197 5.66 18.28 13.13
C LEU A 197 6.62 17.20 12.60
N ASN A 198 6.13 16.21 11.87
CA ASN A 198 6.91 15.09 11.35
C ASN A 198 7.46 15.36 9.94
N ARG A 199 8.77 15.13 9.77
CA ARG A 199 9.46 15.26 8.47
C ARG A 199 9.72 13.93 7.75
N PHE A 200 9.26 12.80 8.31
CA PHE A 200 9.53 11.47 7.79
C PHE A 200 8.38 10.96 6.94
N SER A 201 8.71 10.18 5.89
CA SER A 201 7.72 9.52 5.03
C SER A 201 6.81 8.57 5.80
N GLU A 202 5.55 8.46 5.40
CA GLU A 202 4.57 7.50 5.94
C GLU A 202 4.98 6.04 5.77
N ARG A 203 5.83 5.75 4.79
CA ARG A 203 6.31 4.38 4.51
C ARG A 203 7.44 3.93 5.43
N GLN A 204 8.00 4.81 6.23
CA GLN A 204 8.98 4.45 7.24
C GLN A 204 8.32 3.45 8.22
N GLY A 205 8.84 2.23 8.28
CA GLY A 205 8.29 1.13 9.08
C GLY A 205 7.55 0.04 8.29
N ARG A 206 7.51 0.10 6.95
CA ARG A 206 7.12 -1.06 6.16
C ARG A 206 8.30 -2.00 6.02
N LEU A 207 8.17 -3.23 6.52
CA LEU A 207 9.23 -4.24 6.44
C LEU A 207 9.69 -4.52 5.02
N ILE A 208 8.78 -4.46 4.05
CA ILE A 208 9.10 -4.70 2.64
C ILE A 208 10.06 -3.65 2.03
N ASP A 209 10.13 -2.47 2.60
CA ASP A 209 10.99 -1.39 2.11
C ASP A 209 12.43 -1.53 2.62
N PHE A 210 12.66 -2.42 3.59
CA PHE A 210 13.99 -2.79 4.11
C PHE A 210 14.63 -3.98 3.38
N ASP A 211 13.84 -4.73 2.58
CA ASP A 211 14.34 -5.98 1.96
C ASP A 211 15.43 -5.75 0.91
N GLU A 212 15.35 -4.65 0.12
CA GLU A 212 16.37 -4.28 -0.87
C GLU A 212 16.28 -2.80 -1.26
N GLU A 213 17.42 -2.14 -1.49
CA GLU A 213 17.47 -0.77 -2.02
C GLU A 213 16.89 -0.73 -3.45
N GLY A 214 15.84 0.07 -3.69
CA GLY A 214 15.14 0.11 -4.98
C GLY A 214 14.10 -1.01 -5.19
N SER A 215 13.74 -1.77 -4.16
CA SER A 215 12.81 -2.92 -4.25
C SER A 215 11.49 -2.59 -4.95
N MET A 216 10.94 -1.38 -4.74
CA MET A 216 9.69 -0.95 -5.40
C MET A 216 9.85 -0.70 -6.90
N GLU A 217 11.01 -0.24 -7.38
CA GLU A 217 11.23 -0.07 -8.83
C GLU A 217 11.31 -1.45 -9.52
N VAL A 218 11.96 -2.42 -8.88
CA VAL A 218 12.00 -3.81 -9.36
C VAL A 218 10.58 -4.38 -9.39
N LYS A 219 9.82 -4.26 -8.33
CA LYS A 219 8.44 -4.76 -8.24
C LYS A 219 7.49 -4.15 -9.27
N LYS A 220 7.64 -2.87 -9.60
CA LYS A 220 6.88 -2.24 -10.68
C LYS A 220 7.21 -2.85 -12.04
N ARG A 221 8.47 -3.19 -12.30
CA ARG A 221 8.88 -3.90 -13.53
C ARG A 221 8.31 -5.31 -13.58
N GLU A 222 8.09 -5.95 -12.45
CA GLU A 222 7.44 -7.24 -12.31
C GLU A 222 5.90 -7.18 -12.38
N GLY A 223 5.31 -5.99 -12.45
CA GLY A 223 3.88 -5.77 -12.59
C GLY A 223 3.14 -5.43 -11.31
N TYR A 224 3.85 -5.13 -10.23
CA TYR A 224 3.25 -4.60 -9.00
C TYR A 224 2.75 -3.15 -9.19
N PHE A 225 1.83 -2.73 -8.29
CA PHE A 225 1.32 -1.35 -8.24
C PHE A 225 2.40 -0.34 -7.94
#